data_a3bd34d023103634619fd9bfc1b1d15d
#
_entry.id   a3bd34d023103634619fd9bfc1b1d15d
#
_cell.length_a   1.000
_cell.length_b   1.000
_cell.length_c   1.000
_cell.angle_alpha   90.00
_cell.angle_beta   90.00
_cell.angle_gamma   90.00
#
_symmetry.space_group_name_H-M   'P 1'
#
loop_
_entity.id
_entity.type
_entity.pdbx_description
1 polymer ?
#
loop_
_entity_poly.entity_id
_entity_poly.type
_entity_poly.pdbx_seq_one_letter_code
_entity_poly.pdbx_strand_id
1 'polypeptide(L)'
;MKRREVLPLIAGAAGIVAGAKVVAAEKSPAAPELRRVSYQSARTGKERDYFVYLPPGHAQKKDWPVMLFLHGDGERGDGKGELDYVLTHGPLFEAWCQNRDLPFIIISPQLPMFDRGNQPYIKMRTPASIPARRAEGINPRPNTVTGDVRLSEPMGGKSPDDRLPDGPRGLTQGWYEIEDELIAMVDRTVASFKGDPKRVCLTGLSYGGFGCWYLAAHHADKFAAVAPIVGYGHPDHAAPIAAAKLPLWVFAGGRDPVVPLRYFYPVLNRLEALGHPEVRFTNHEDLGHFTWVRVYEGEDLYAWFLRQSRA
;
A
#
# COMPACT_ATOMS: atom_id res chain seq x y z
N MET A 1 64.13 62.24 43.77
CA MET A 1 63.17 61.70 42.79
C MET A 1 63.12 60.19 42.98
N LYS A 2 62.06 59.67 43.58
CA LYS A 2 61.95 58.30 44.06
C LYS A 2 61.21 57.46 43.06
N ARG A 3 61.78 56.35 42.58
CA ARG A 3 61.17 55.31 41.81
C ARG A 3 60.25 54.49 42.75
N ARG A 4 59.02 54.27 42.36
CA ARG A 4 58.12 53.28 43.00
C ARG A 4 58.13 52.04 42.15
N GLU A 5 58.51 50.94 42.74
CA GLU A 5 58.36 49.59 42.22
C GLU A 5 56.94 49.14 42.41
N VAL A 6 56.37 48.54 41.39
CA VAL A 6 55.01 47.87 41.40
C VAL A 6 55.23 46.39 41.19
N LEU A 7 54.93 45.62 42.20
CA LEU A 7 54.85 44.11 42.11
C LEU A 7 53.67 43.64 41.27
N PRO A 8 53.83 42.60 40.47
CA PRO A 8 52.70 42.00 39.78
C PRO A 8 51.96 40.98 40.65
N LEU A 9 50.65 41.12 40.73
CA LEU A 9 49.69 40.13 41.30
C LEU A 9 49.59 38.96 40.39
N ILE A 10 49.91 37.73 40.81
CA ILE A 10 49.66 36.49 40.12
C ILE A 10 48.23 36.09 40.45
N ALA A 11 47.28 36.18 39.46
CA ALA A 11 45.97 35.65 39.55
C ALA A 11 45.98 34.20 39.01
N GLY A 12 45.71 33.22 39.89
CA GLY A 12 45.58 31.84 39.53
C GLY A 12 44.25 31.64 38.79
N ALA A 13 44.31 31.19 37.51
CA ALA A 13 43.15 30.76 36.75
C ALA A 13 42.83 29.32 37.09
N ALA A 14 41.74 29.10 37.81
CA ALA A 14 41.15 27.78 37.97
C ALA A 14 40.50 27.36 36.65
N GLY A 15 41.10 26.39 35.96
CA GLY A 15 40.56 25.83 34.74
C GLY A 15 39.30 24.98 35.02
N ILE A 16 38.16 25.45 34.54
CA ILE A 16 36.93 24.68 34.50
C ILE A 16 37.08 23.72 33.31
N VAL A 17 37.34 22.44 33.58
CA VAL A 17 37.23 21.38 32.58
C VAL A 17 35.74 21.12 32.33
N ALA A 18 35.21 21.76 31.30
CA ALA A 18 33.87 21.40 30.78
C ALA A 18 33.93 20.00 30.17
N GLY A 19 33.37 19.02 30.88
CA GLY A 19 33.21 17.68 30.36
C GLY A 19 32.31 17.72 29.11
N ALA A 20 32.87 17.59 27.94
CA ALA A 20 32.12 17.36 26.70
C ALA A 20 31.36 16.02 26.83
N LYS A 21 30.05 16.08 27.01
CA LYS A 21 29.19 14.90 26.83
C LYS A 21 29.37 14.45 25.38
N VAL A 22 30.06 13.35 25.18
CA VAL A 22 30.03 12.63 23.90
C VAL A 22 28.62 12.16 23.68
N VAL A 23 27.85 12.89 22.88
CA VAL A 23 26.57 12.42 22.36
C VAL A 23 26.92 11.25 21.43
N ALA A 24 26.63 10.04 21.86
CA ALA A 24 26.79 8.87 21.02
C ALA A 24 26.01 9.13 19.72
N ALA A 25 26.68 9.11 18.59
CA ALA A 25 26.05 9.22 17.29
C ALA A 25 25.01 8.09 17.20
N GLU A 26 23.75 8.42 17.09
CA GLU A 26 22.70 7.44 16.82
C GLU A 26 23.11 6.70 15.53
N LYS A 27 23.24 5.38 15.64
CA LYS A 27 23.51 4.55 14.46
C LYS A 27 22.37 4.78 13.48
N SER A 28 22.68 5.25 12.28
CA SER A 28 21.71 5.34 11.20
C SER A 28 20.92 4.03 11.11
N PRO A 29 19.60 4.10 10.95
CA PRO A 29 18.79 2.88 10.85
C PRO A 29 19.32 2.01 9.70
N ALA A 30 19.27 0.69 9.88
CA ALA A 30 19.64 -0.24 8.82
C ALA A 30 18.81 0.02 7.57
N ALA A 31 19.41 -0.14 6.40
CA ALA A 31 18.73 0.07 5.12
C ALA A 31 17.49 -0.83 4.97
N PRO A 32 16.49 -0.43 4.17
CA PRO A 32 15.35 -1.28 3.87
C PRO A 32 15.78 -2.52 3.08
N GLU A 33 15.02 -3.61 3.24
CA GLU A 33 15.26 -4.87 2.54
C GLU A 33 14.05 -5.26 1.70
N LEU A 34 14.30 -5.87 0.54
CA LEU A 34 13.27 -6.54 -0.26
C LEU A 34 13.60 -8.04 -0.32
N ARG A 35 12.72 -8.87 0.19
CA ARG A 35 12.90 -10.32 0.25
C ARG A 35 11.93 -11.03 -0.67
N ARG A 36 12.40 -12.05 -1.36
CA ARG A 36 11.55 -13.04 -2.02
C ARG A 36 11.29 -14.19 -1.04
N VAL A 37 10.01 -14.48 -0.83
CA VAL A 37 9.58 -15.54 0.09
C VAL A 37 8.84 -16.60 -0.71
N SER A 38 9.40 -17.81 -0.71
CA SER A 38 8.82 -18.93 -1.47
C SER A 38 7.65 -19.57 -0.73
N TYR A 39 6.67 -20.04 -1.49
CA TYR A 39 5.53 -20.82 -1.02
C TYR A 39 5.08 -21.83 -2.07
N GLN A 40 4.42 -22.90 -1.63
CA GLN A 40 3.78 -23.84 -2.53
C GLN A 40 2.35 -23.37 -2.79
N SER A 41 2.03 -23.00 -4.03
CA SER A 41 0.70 -22.59 -4.40
C SER A 41 -0.22 -23.80 -4.58
N ALA A 42 -1.25 -23.89 -3.78
CA ALA A 42 -2.29 -24.92 -3.92
C ALA A 42 -3.07 -24.73 -5.23
N ARG A 43 -3.31 -23.46 -5.61
CA ARG A 43 -4.10 -23.13 -6.81
C ARG A 43 -3.40 -23.49 -8.12
N THR A 44 -2.08 -23.33 -8.18
CA THR A 44 -1.31 -23.62 -9.41
C THR A 44 -0.53 -24.94 -9.37
N GLY A 45 -0.41 -25.56 -8.20
CA GLY A 45 0.42 -26.75 -7.98
C GLY A 45 1.93 -26.49 -8.11
N LYS A 46 2.36 -25.21 -8.15
CA LYS A 46 3.76 -24.82 -8.38
C LYS A 46 4.33 -24.05 -7.19
N GLU A 47 5.64 -24.12 -7.03
CA GLU A 47 6.35 -23.21 -6.14
C GLU A 47 6.36 -21.82 -6.77
N ARG A 48 6.00 -20.82 -5.97
CA ARG A 48 5.92 -19.41 -6.33
C ARG A 48 6.57 -18.58 -5.23
N ASP A 49 6.92 -17.34 -5.54
CA ASP A 49 7.41 -16.36 -4.59
C ASP A 49 6.46 -15.17 -4.48
N TYR A 50 6.56 -14.46 -3.37
CA TYR A 50 6.00 -13.13 -3.18
C TYR A 50 7.05 -12.21 -2.55
N PHE A 51 6.91 -10.90 -2.73
CA PHE A 51 7.78 -9.95 -2.07
C PHE A 51 7.32 -9.59 -0.66
N VAL A 52 8.30 -9.46 0.23
CA VAL A 52 8.17 -8.83 1.54
C VAL A 52 9.18 -7.70 1.61
N TYR A 53 8.68 -6.47 1.69
CA TYR A 53 9.51 -5.30 1.99
C TYR A 53 9.60 -5.10 3.49
N LEU A 54 10.80 -4.88 3.99
CA LEU A 54 11.10 -4.57 5.38
C LEU A 54 11.61 -3.13 5.47
N PRO A 55 10.97 -2.26 6.26
CA PRO A 55 11.33 -0.84 6.33
C PRO A 55 12.69 -0.59 6.99
N PRO A 56 13.28 0.60 6.81
CA PRO A 56 14.50 0.98 7.51
C PRO A 56 14.37 0.75 9.02
N GLY A 57 15.41 0.20 9.64
CA GLY A 57 15.40 -0.07 11.08
C GLY A 57 14.51 -1.23 11.52
N HIS A 58 13.99 -2.03 10.61
CA HIS A 58 13.09 -3.15 10.90
C HIS A 58 13.60 -4.06 12.04
N ALA A 59 14.90 -4.39 12.06
CA ALA A 59 15.47 -5.27 13.07
C ALA A 59 15.43 -4.68 14.50
N GLN A 60 15.39 -3.36 14.62
CA GLN A 60 15.47 -2.61 15.89
C GLN A 60 14.12 -2.41 16.58
N LYS A 61 13.02 -2.67 15.87
CA LYS A 61 11.66 -2.46 16.34
C LYS A 61 10.84 -3.73 16.12
N LYS A 62 9.77 -3.90 16.87
CA LYS A 62 8.73 -4.92 16.73
C LYS A 62 7.37 -4.24 16.58
N ASP A 63 6.35 -5.04 16.36
CA ASP A 63 4.96 -4.59 16.21
C ASP A 63 4.80 -3.60 15.03
N TRP A 64 5.39 -3.97 13.89
CA TRP A 64 5.30 -3.20 12.67
C TRP A 64 3.92 -3.29 12.06
N PRO A 65 3.33 -2.17 11.59
CA PRO A 65 2.14 -2.25 10.75
C PRO A 65 2.46 -3.02 9.47
N VAL A 66 1.52 -3.87 9.05
CA VAL A 66 1.64 -4.72 7.88
C VAL A 66 0.68 -4.26 6.80
N MET A 67 1.09 -4.27 5.55
CA MET A 67 0.25 -3.92 4.41
C MET A 67 0.26 -5.05 3.40
N LEU A 68 -0.91 -5.63 3.10
CA LEU A 68 -1.10 -6.50 1.95
C LEU A 68 -1.48 -5.63 0.75
N PHE A 69 -0.68 -5.69 -0.31
CA PHE A 69 -0.92 -4.98 -1.55
C PHE A 69 -1.29 -5.94 -2.68
N LEU A 70 -2.43 -5.71 -3.30
CA LEU A 70 -2.93 -6.46 -4.46
C LEU A 70 -2.78 -5.61 -5.73
N HIS A 71 -1.94 -6.06 -6.64
CA HIS A 71 -1.68 -5.38 -7.91
C HIS A 71 -2.85 -5.50 -8.91
N GLY A 72 -2.79 -4.80 -10.03
CA GLY A 72 -3.75 -4.85 -11.13
C GLY A 72 -3.56 -6.06 -12.06
N ASP A 73 -4.31 -6.06 -13.17
CA ASP A 73 -4.25 -7.16 -14.15
C ASP A 73 -2.91 -7.22 -14.89
N GLY A 74 -2.26 -6.07 -15.05
CA GLY A 74 -1.02 -5.93 -15.83
C GLY A 74 0.21 -6.59 -15.21
N GLU A 75 0.23 -6.80 -13.90
CA GLU A 75 1.38 -7.32 -13.15
C GLU A 75 1.32 -8.83 -12.87
N ARG A 76 0.30 -9.52 -13.39
CA ARG A 76 0.17 -10.98 -13.29
C ARG A 76 1.42 -11.70 -13.78
N GLY A 77 1.66 -12.94 -13.27
CA GLY A 77 2.81 -13.70 -13.73
C GLY A 77 2.95 -15.08 -13.09
N ASP A 78 4.12 -15.64 -13.33
CA ASP A 78 4.48 -17.00 -12.88
C ASP A 78 4.88 -17.09 -11.41
N GLY A 79 5.04 -15.95 -10.72
CA GLY A 79 5.50 -15.87 -9.35
C GLY A 79 6.97 -16.21 -9.16
N LYS A 80 7.76 -16.24 -10.23
CA LYS A 80 9.20 -16.51 -10.23
C LYS A 80 9.95 -15.52 -11.11
N GLY A 81 10.11 -15.81 -12.39
CA GLY A 81 10.83 -14.97 -13.35
C GLY A 81 10.11 -13.66 -13.63
N GLU A 82 8.79 -13.65 -13.54
CA GLU A 82 7.93 -12.49 -13.78
C GLU A 82 7.55 -11.71 -12.52
N LEU A 83 7.99 -12.14 -11.33
CA LEU A 83 7.59 -11.50 -10.07
C LEU A 83 7.93 -10.01 -10.01
N ASP A 84 9.01 -9.58 -10.64
CA ASP A 84 9.45 -8.18 -10.60
C ASP A 84 8.45 -7.20 -11.26
N TYR A 85 7.51 -7.68 -12.06
CA TYR A 85 6.44 -6.81 -12.59
C TYR A 85 5.55 -6.20 -11.50
N VAL A 86 5.46 -6.80 -10.30
CA VAL A 86 4.71 -6.21 -9.19
C VAL A 86 5.37 -4.95 -8.60
N LEU A 87 6.61 -4.64 -9.02
CA LEU A 87 7.31 -3.41 -8.67
C LEU A 87 6.84 -2.20 -9.48
N THR A 88 5.97 -2.38 -10.47
CA THR A 88 5.59 -1.31 -11.41
C THR A 88 4.70 -0.25 -10.76
N HIS A 89 3.83 -0.65 -9.82
CA HIS A 89 2.86 0.23 -9.20
C HIS A 89 2.68 -0.06 -7.70
N GLY A 90 2.06 0.88 -7.00
CA GLY A 90 1.59 0.69 -5.63
C GLY A 90 2.60 0.97 -4.54
N PRO A 91 2.29 0.60 -3.29
CA PRO A 91 3.14 0.90 -2.13
C PRO A 91 4.55 0.30 -2.23
N LEU A 92 4.68 -0.86 -2.89
CA LEU A 92 5.99 -1.49 -3.07
C LEU A 92 6.87 -0.71 -4.07
N PHE A 93 6.28 -0.16 -5.15
CA PHE A 93 6.96 0.77 -6.05
C PHE A 93 7.46 1.99 -5.28
N GLU A 94 6.61 2.60 -4.46
CA GLU A 94 6.96 3.77 -3.67
C GLU A 94 8.07 3.47 -2.65
N ALA A 95 7.93 2.40 -1.87
CA ALA A 95 8.88 2.05 -0.83
C ALA A 95 10.24 1.60 -1.39
N TRP A 96 10.22 0.71 -2.40
CA TRP A 96 11.43 0.08 -2.92
C TRP A 96 12.04 0.83 -4.09
N CYS A 97 11.26 1.05 -5.18
CA CYS A 97 11.81 1.65 -6.39
C CYS A 97 12.04 3.15 -6.22
N GLN A 98 11.10 3.87 -5.59
CA GLN A 98 11.25 5.30 -5.30
C GLN A 98 12.08 5.57 -4.02
N ASN A 99 12.47 4.52 -3.29
CA ASN A 99 13.25 4.60 -2.06
C ASN A 99 12.64 5.55 -1.01
N ARG A 100 11.28 5.51 -0.88
CA ARG A 100 10.56 6.24 0.16
C ARG A 100 10.57 5.46 1.46
N ASP A 101 10.77 6.16 2.57
CA ASP A 101 10.64 5.56 3.90
C ASP A 101 9.17 5.37 4.26
N LEU A 102 8.60 4.22 3.90
CA LEU A 102 7.26 3.82 4.32
C LEU A 102 7.37 2.90 5.54
N PRO A 103 6.80 3.27 6.69
CA PRO A 103 6.96 2.53 7.94
C PRO A 103 6.03 1.31 8.04
N PHE A 104 6.01 0.49 7.00
CA PHE A 104 5.20 -0.73 6.90
C PHE A 104 6.06 -1.91 6.46
N ILE A 105 5.74 -3.10 6.95
CA ILE A 105 6.07 -4.34 6.25
C ILE A 105 5.07 -4.46 5.10
N ILE A 106 5.54 -4.57 3.85
CA ILE A 106 4.64 -4.65 2.69
C ILE A 106 4.74 -6.05 2.10
N ILE A 107 3.59 -6.72 1.99
CA ILE A 107 3.43 -8.02 1.32
C ILE A 107 2.88 -7.75 -0.07
N SER A 108 3.61 -8.19 -1.09
CA SER A 108 3.18 -8.03 -2.48
C SER A 108 3.27 -9.37 -3.21
N PRO A 109 2.19 -10.16 -3.22
CA PRO A 109 2.07 -11.37 -4.02
C PRO A 109 1.88 -11.05 -5.48
N GLN A 110 2.10 -12.04 -6.35
CA GLN A 110 1.76 -11.94 -7.76
C GLN A 110 0.58 -12.87 -8.10
N LEU A 111 -0.51 -12.29 -8.62
CA LEU A 111 -1.65 -13.06 -9.09
C LEU A 111 -1.22 -13.94 -10.27
N PRO A 112 -1.57 -15.24 -10.29
CA PRO A 112 -1.24 -16.10 -11.41
C PRO A 112 -1.80 -15.59 -12.74
N MET A 113 -1.11 -15.93 -13.82
CA MET A 113 -1.48 -15.51 -15.18
C MET A 113 -2.87 -16.03 -15.57
N PHE A 114 -3.22 -17.26 -15.16
CA PHE A 114 -4.39 -18.00 -15.67
C PHE A 114 -4.43 -17.90 -17.20
N ASP A 115 -5.59 -17.52 -17.79
CA ASP A 115 -5.72 -17.38 -19.24
C ASP A 115 -5.53 -15.94 -19.75
N ARG A 116 -4.98 -15.05 -18.88
CA ARG A 116 -4.83 -13.62 -19.18
C ARG A 116 -3.60 -13.25 -20.02
N GLY A 117 -2.68 -14.16 -20.26
CA GLY A 117 -1.42 -13.90 -20.97
C GLY A 117 -1.57 -13.36 -22.40
N ASN A 118 -2.78 -13.46 -22.99
CA ASN A 118 -3.08 -12.94 -24.33
C ASN A 118 -3.48 -11.45 -24.35
N GLN A 119 -3.63 -10.81 -23.21
CA GLN A 119 -3.97 -9.39 -23.15
C GLN A 119 -2.85 -8.53 -23.79
N PRO A 120 -3.18 -7.54 -24.64
CA PRO A 120 -2.16 -6.73 -25.33
C PRO A 120 -1.16 -6.07 -24.37
N TYR A 121 -1.63 -5.48 -23.27
CA TYR A 121 -0.78 -4.83 -22.26
C TYR A 121 0.13 -5.81 -21.50
N ILE A 122 -0.23 -7.10 -21.38
CA ILE A 122 0.63 -8.14 -20.84
C ILE A 122 1.69 -8.56 -21.86
N LYS A 123 1.30 -8.78 -23.12
CA LYS A 123 2.24 -9.14 -24.19
C LYS A 123 3.29 -8.07 -24.48
N MET A 124 2.95 -6.80 -24.27
CA MET A 124 3.87 -5.68 -24.50
C MET A 124 4.84 -5.45 -23.32
N ARG A 125 4.69 -6.16 -22.21
CA ARG A 125 5.64 -6.04 -21.10
C ARG A 125 7.02 -6.51 -21.50
N THR A 126 8.03 -5.79 -21.05
CA THR A 126 9.42 -6.17 -21.20
C THR A 126 10.16 -6.00 -19.87
N PRO A 127 11.27 -6.70 -19.63
CA PRO A 127 12.08 -6.47 -18.44
C PRO A 127 12.50 -4.99 -18.27
N ALA A 128 12.65 -4.26 -19.37
CA ALA A 128 12.98 -2.84 -19.35
C ALA A 128 11.85 -1.95 -18.80
N SER A 129 10.60 -2.45 -18.73
CA SER A 129 9.48 -1.74 -18.12
C SER A 129 9.45 -1.86 -16.58
N ILE A 130 10.28 -2.74 -16.01
CA ILE A 130 10.39 -2.88 -14.55
C ILE A 130 11.19 -1.71 -14.00
N PRO A 131 10.65 -0.93 -13.04
CA PRO A 131 11.33 0.24 -12.51
C PRO A 131 12.62 -0.13 -11.76
N ALA A 132 13.71 0.55 -12.09
CA ALA A 132 14.94 0.44 -11.31
C ALA A 132 14.79 1.15 -9.95
N ARG A 133 15.46 0.63 -8.94
CA ARG A 133 15.55 1.28 -7.63
C ARG A 133 16.39 2.56 -7.72
N ARG A 134 15.89 3.66 -7.18
CA ARG A 134 16.62 4.92 -7.08
C ARG A 134 17.66 4.84 -5.96
N ALA A 135 18.82 5.47 -6.18
CA ALA A 135 19.87 5.56 -5.17
C ALA A 135 19.46 6.48 -4.00
N GLU A 136 18.77 7.57 -4.34
CA GLU A 136 18.27 8.55 -3.38
C GLU A 136 16.76 8.51 -3.34
N GLY A 137 16.18 8.66 -2.14
CA GLY A 137 14.75 8.80 -1.96
C GLY A 137 14.22 10.03 -2.70
N ILE A 138 12.98 9.97 -3.14
CA ILE A 138 12.31 11.17 -3.65
C ILE A 138 11.61 11.87 -2.50
N ASN A 139 11.66 13.20 -2.51
CA ASN A 139 10.69 13.99 -1.78
C ASN A 139 9.28 13.68 -2.31
N PRO A 140 8.23 13.80 -1.47
CA PRO A 140 6.86 13.67 -1.94
C PRO A 140 6.69 14.46 -3.23
N ARG A 141 6.25 13.78 -4.29
CA ARG A 141 6.06 14.48 -5.56
C ARG A 141 4.96 15.52 -5.36
N PRO A 142 5.15 16.75 -5.85
CA PRO A 142 4.00 17.62 -6.03
C PRO A 142 2.98 16.85 -6.88
N ASN A 143 1.70 16.99 -6.58
CA ASN A 143 0.60 16.34 -7.30
C ASN A 143 0.58 16.77 -8.78
N THR A 144 1.62 16.42 -9.52
CA THR A 144 1.67 16.60 -10.97
C THR A 144 0.73 15.58 -11.58
N VAL A 145 -0.44 16.04 -11.91
CA VAL A 145 -1.42 15.28 -12.68
C VAL A 145 -0.84 15.06 -14.07
N THR A 146 -0.16 13.98 -14.27
CA THR A 146 0.14 13.43 -15.59
C THR A 146 -0.92 12.39 -15.94
N GLY A 147 -2.17 12.67 -15.67
CA GLY A 147 -3.27 11.80 -15.99
C GLY A 147 -3.85 12.13 -17.34
N ASP A 148 -4.29 11.12 -18.04
CA ASP A 148 -5.16 11.20 -19.20
C ASP A 148 -6.47 11.89 -18.78
N VAL A 149 -6.49 13.21 -18.73
CA VAL A 149 -7.70 13.97 -18.46
C VAL A 149 -8.58 13.88 -19.71
N ARG A 150 -9.37 12.83 -19.80
CA ARG A 150 -10.37 12.70 -20.85
C ARG A 150 -11.60 13.52 -20.47
N LEU A 151 -11.62 14.76 -20.90
CA LEU A 151 -12.79 15.65 -20.72
C LEU A 151 -14.08 15.12 -21.39
N SER A 152 -13.97 14.10 -22.24
CA SER A 152 -15.09 13.50 -22.96
C SER A 152 -15.94 12.54 -22.12
N GLU A 153 -15.39 12.00 -21.01
CA GLU A 153 -16.16 11.10 -20.16
C GLU A 153 -16.96 11.90 -19.14
N PRO A 154 -18.29 11.77 -19.09
CA PRO A 154 -19.10 12.45 -18.09
C PRO A 154 -18.79 11.85 -16.72
N MET A 155 -18.82 12.71 -15.69
CA MET A 155 -18.78 12.22 -14.31
C MET A 155 -19.99 11.32 -14.04
N GLY A 156 -19.70 10.13 -13.47
CA GLY A 156 -20.76 9.24 -13.02
C GLY A 156 -21.49 9.85 -11.82
N GLY A 157 -22.77 9.57 -11.70
CA GLY A 157 -23.59 9.89 -10.54
C GLY A 157 -24.02 8.61 -9.81
N LYS A 158 -24.84 8.76 -8.77
CA LYS A 158 -25.52 7.61 -8.15
C LYS A 158 -26.23 6.81 -9.24
N SER A 159 -25.91 5.50 -9.34
CA SER A 159 -26.60 4.65 -10.29
C SER A 159 -28.01 4.36 -9.77
N PRO A 160 -29.06 4.60 -10.54
CA PRO A 160 -30.40 4.14 -10.20
C PRO A 160 -30.56 2.64 -10.43
N ASP A 161 -29.61 2.00 -11.09
CA ASP A 161 -29.58 0.59 -11.43
C ASP A 161 -28.50 -0.11 -10.61
N ASP A 162 -28.90 -0.96 -9.66
CA ASP A 162 -27.99 -1.72 -8.81
C ASP A 162 -27.32 -2.89 -9.52
N ARG A 163 -27.61 -3.08 -10.83
CA ARG A 163 -27.00 -4.15 -11.63
C ARG A 163 -25.56 -3.80 -11.94
N LEU A 164 -24.65 -4.65 -11.43
CA LEU A 164 -23.24 -4.61 -11.74
C LEU A 164 -22.92 -5.60 -12.86
N PRO A 165 -21.89 -5.34 -13.69
CA PRO A 165 -21.48 -6.28 -14.73
C PRO A 165 -20.90 -7.58 -14.14
N ASP A 166 -20.42 -7.53 -12.91
CA ASP A 166 -19.76 -8.64 -12.23
C ASP A 166 -20.53 -9.07 -10.99
N GLY A 167 -20.42 -10.37 -10.64
CA GLY A 167 -21.00 -10.91 -9.42
C GLY A 167 -20.16 -10.65 -8.16
N PRO A 168 -20.55 -11.24 -7.00
CA PRO A 168 -19.90 -11.01 -5.71
C PRO A 168 -18.41 -11.40 -5.66
N ARG A 169 -17.96 -12.29 -6.53
CA ARG A 169 -16.52 -12.63 -6.63
C ARG A 169 -15.69 -11.55 -7.32
N GLY A 170 -16.34 -10.54 -7.92
CA GLY A 170 -15.69 -9.52 -8.76
C GLY A 170 -15.28 -10.08 -10.11
N LEU A 171 -14.18 -9.60 -10.64
CA LEU A 171 -13.67 -9.97 -11.96
C LEU A 171 -13.23 -11.44 -12.00
N THR A 172 -13.51 -12.10 -13.13
CA THR A 172 -13.10 -13.50 -13.36
C THR A 172 -11.58 -13.68 -13.22
N GLN A 173 -11.16 -14.85 -12.73
CA GLN A 173 -9.74 -15.14 -12.50
C GLN A 173 -9.07 -14.10 -11.58
N GLY A 174 -9.84 -13.57 -10.62
CA GLY A 174 -9.42 -12.55 -9.69
C GLY A 174 -8.65 -13.09 -8.48
N TRP A 175 -8.44 -12.21 -7.51
CA TRP A 175 -7.69 -12.51 -6.29
C TRP A 175 -8.36 -13.55 -5.39
N TYR A 176 -9.67 -13.75 -5.50
CA TYR A 176 -10.39 -14.81 -4.79
C TYR A 176 -9.90 -16.24 -5.13
N GLU A 177 -9.26 -16.42 -6.29
CA GLU A 177 -8.72 -17.70 -6.71
C GLU A 177 -7.56 -18.20 -5.83
N ILE A 178 -6.90 -17.29 -5.11
CA ILE A 178 -5.78 -17.58 -4.22
C ILE A 178 -6.01 -17.04 -2.81
N GLU A 179 -7.27 -16.92 -2.40
CA GLU A 179 -7.69 -16.34 -1.12
C GLU A 179 -6.95 -16.94 0.08
N ASP A 180 -6.96 -18.27 0.23
CA ASP A 180 -6.30 -18.96 1.33
C ASP A 180 -4.78 -18.73 1.35
N GLU A 181 -4.18 -18.67 0.15
CA GLU A 181 -2.75 -18.38 0.01
C GLU A 181 -2.41 -16.96 0.50
N LEU A 182 -3.27 -15.99 0.19
CA LEU A 182 -3.09 -14.59 0.64
C LEU A 182 -3.14 -14.47 2.15
N ILE A 183 -4.11 -15.12 2.79
CA ILE A 183 -4.24 -15.11 4.25
C ILE A 183 -3.03 -15.82 4.89
N ALA A 184 -2.61 -16.95 4.35
CA ALA A 184 -1.40 -17.65 4.82
C ALA A 184 -0.13 -16.80 4.67
N MET A 185 0.01 -16.01 3.58
CA MET A 185 1.13 -15.08 3.41
C MET A 185 1.13 -13.98 4.48
N VAL A 186 -0.05 -13.44 4.82
CA VAL A 186 -0.20 -12.45 5.89
C VAL A 186 0.23 -13.05 7.23
N ASP A 187 -0.36 -14.20 7.61
CA ASP A 187 -0.08 -14.83 8.91
C ASP A 187 1.40 -15.20 9.05
N ARG A 188 2.00 -15.77 7.99
CA ARG A 188 3.44 -16.09 7.96
C ARG A 188 4.31 -14.84 8.08
N THR A 189 3.96 -13.77 7.38
CA THR A 189 4.74 -12.53 7.39
C THR A 189 4.68 -11.85 8.75
N VAL A 190 3.48 -11.77 9.35
CA VAL A 190 3.30 -11.25 10.71
C VAL A 190 4.18 -12.01 11.69
N ALA A 191 4.15 -13.35 11.67
CA ALA A 191 4.91 -14.19 12.57
C ALA A 191 6.43 -14.10 12.35
N SER A 192 6.88 -14.10 11.08
CA SER A 192 8.31 -14.19 10.73
C SER A 192 9.04 -12.85 10.77
N PHE A 193 8.34 -11.73 10.57
CA PHE A 193 8.94 -10.41 10.38
C PHE A 193 8.48 -9.37 11.42
N LYS A 194 8.08 -9.80 12.61
CA LYS A 194 7.71 -8.90 13.73
C LYS A 194 6.55 -7.94 13.38
N GLY A 195 5.61 -8.40 12.56
CA GLY A 195 4.40 -7.64 12.25
C GLY A 195 3.43 -7.61 13.43
N ASP A 196 2.63 -6.55 13.50
CA ASP A 196 1.52 -6.45 14.46
C ASP A 196 0.25 -7.06 13.83
N PRO A 197 -0.28 -8.18 14.36
CA PRO A 197 -1.48 -8.80 13.82
C PRO A 197 -2.73 -7.91 13.93
N LYS A 198 -2.71 -6.91 14.81
CA LYS A 198 -3.81 -5.95 14.95
C LYS A 198 -3.74 -4.79 13.97
N ARG A 199 -2.64 -4.64 13.25
CA ARG A 199 -2.39 -3.52 12.35
C ARG A 199 -2.09 -3.97 10.91
N VAL A 200 -2.86 -4.96 10.45
CA VAL A 200 -2.79 -5.45 9.07
C VAL A 200 -3.76 -4.64 8.21
N CYS A 201 -3.24 -3.89 7.26
CA CYS A 201 -4.01 -3.10 6.31
C CYS A 201 -4.02 -3.79 4.93
N LEU A 202 -5.09 -3.59 4.18
CA LEU A 202 -5.27 -4.13 2.83
C LEU A 202 -5.49 -3.00 1.84
N THR A 203 -4.76 -3.01 0.73
CA THR A 203 -4.97 -2.09 -0.40
C THR A 203 -4.69 -2.78 -1.72
N GLY A 204 -5.23 -2.25 -2.80
CA GLY A 204 -5.00 -2.79 -4.13
C GLY A 204 -5.63 -1.91 -5.20
N LEU A 205 -5.15 -2.05 -6.42
CA LEU A 205 -5.57 -1.24 -7.56
C LEU A 205 -6.24 -2.09 -8.65
N SER A 206 -7.27 -1.56 -9.31
CA SER A 206 -7.96 -2.22 -10.41
C SER A 206 -8.39 -3.65 -10.01
N TYR A 207 -7.88 -4.72 -10.64
CA TYR A 207 -8.11 -6.10 -10.18
C TYR A 207 -7.82 -6.29 -8.68
N GLY A 208 -6.78 -5.62 -8.16
CA GLY A 208 -6.49 -5.60 -6.73
C GLY A 208 -7.55 -4.87 -5.91
N GLY A 209 -8.14 -3.81 -6.45
CA GLY A 209 -9.26 -3.12 -5.82
C GLY A 209 -10.49 -4.01 -5.65
N PHE A 210 -10.84 -4.80 -6.68
CA PHE A 210 -11.89 -5.84 -6.57
C PHE A 210 -11.52 -6.91 -5.54
N GLY A 211 -10.25 -7.35 -5.53
CA GLY A 211 -9.74 -8.29 -4.53
C GLY A 211 -9.83 -7.76 -3.10
N CYS A 212 -9.62 -6.45 -2.89
CA CYS A 212 -9.79 -5.81 -1.59
C CYS A 212 -11.22 -5.93 -1.06
N TRP A 213 -12.23 -5.69 -1.89
CA TRP A 213 -13.62 -5.84 -1.49
C TRP A 213 -13.97 -7.28 -1.13
N TYR A 214 -13.50 -8.23 -1.95
CA TYR A 214 -13.72 -9.65 -1.70
C TYR A 214 -13.10 -10.08 -0.37
N LEU A 215 -11.80 -9.81 -0.16
CA LEU A 215 -11.13 -10.18 1.09
C LEU A 215 -11.69 -9.45 2.31
N ALA A 216 -12.08 -8.17 2.18
CA ALA A 216 -12.73 -7.43 3.25
C ALA A 216 -14.04 -8.07 3.70
N ALA A 217 -14.81 -8.64 2.77
CA ALA A 217 -16.07 -9.31 3.09
C ALA A 217 -15.89 -10.69 3.72
N HIS A 218 -14.85 -11.44 3.31
CA HIS A 218 -14.63 -12.82 3.74
C HIS A 218 -13.71 -12.93 4.96
N HIS A 219 -12.82 -11.94 5.15
CA HIS A 219 -11.80 -11.93 6.21
C HIS A 219 -11.75 -10.58 6.94
N ALA A 220 -12.92 -10.01 7.22
CA ALA A 220 -13.02 -8.71 7.91
C ALA A 220 -12.26 -8.69 9.24
N ASP A 221 -12.14 -9.82 9.91
CA ASP A 221 -11.42 -10.00 11.18
C ASP A 221 -9.89 -9.98 11.03
N LYS A 222 -9.35 -10.06 9.83
CA LYS A 222 -7.91 -10.00 9.57
C LYS A 222 -7.38 -8.57 9.41
N PHE A 223 -8.22 -7.65 8.96
CA PHE A 223 -7.77 -6.32 8.55
C PHE A 223 -8.18 -5.23 9.55
N ALA A 224 -7.26 -4.31 9.82
CA ALA A 224 -7.50 -3.10 10.59
C ALA A 224 -8.19 -2.01 9.74
N ALA A 225 -7.90 -2.00 8.45
CA ALA A 225 -8.50 -1.08 7.48
C ALA A 225 -8.28 -1.57 6.04
N VAL A 226 -9.14 -1.14 5.13
CA VAL A 226 -9.07 -1.53 3.72
C VAL A 226 -9.23 -0.30 2.81
N ALA A 227 -8.37 -0.21 1.79
CA ALA A 227 -8.41 0.86 0.79
C ALA A 227 -8.41 0.30 -0.64
N PRO A 228 -9.57 0.00 -1.23
CA PRO A 228 -9.69 -0.37 -2.63
C PRO A 228 -9.56 0.87 -3.53
N ILE A 229 -8.73 0.76 -4.57
CA ILE A 229 -8.48 1.85 -5.52
C ILE A 229 -8.90 1.40 -6.92
N VAL A 230 -9.76 2.17 -7.56
CA VAL A 230 -10.34 1.92 -8.90
C VAL A 230 -10.83 0.49 -9.09
N GLY A 231 -11.50 -0.02 -8.06
CA GLY A 231 -12.23 -1.30 -8.05
C GLY A 231 -13.45 -1.16 -7.15
N TYR A 232 -14.63 -1.51 -7.65
CA TYR A 232 -15.88 -1.44 -6.88
C TYR A 232 -16.19 -2.76 -6.19
N GLY A 233 -16.98 -2.68 -5.11
CA GLY A 233 -17.51 -3.85 -4.41
C GLY A 233 -18.92 -4.23 -4.87
N HIS A 234 -19.26 -5.51 -4.73
CA HIS A 234 -20.63 -5.96 -4.87
C HIS A 234 -21.44 -5.58 -3.61
N PRO A 235 -22.74 -5.22 -3.72
CA PRO A 235 -23.58 -4.90 -2.55
C PRO A 235 -23.60 -5.99 -1.46
N ASP A 236 -23.45 -7.26 -1.83
CA ASP A 236 -23.38 -8.37 -0.88
C ASP A 236 -22.19 -8.31 0.07
N HIS A 237 -21.10 -7.60 -0.31
CA HIS A 237 -19.95 -7.39 0.55
C HIS A 237 -20.26 -6.45 1.73
N ALA A 238 -21.28 -5.60 1.61
CA ALA A 238 -21.54 -4.57 2.61
C ALA A 238 -21.92 -5.13 3.97
N ALA A 239 -22.71 -6.19 4.05
CA ALA A 239 -23.20 -6.72 5.30
C ALA A 239 -22.09 -7.25 6.23
N PRO A 240 -21.18 -8.15 5.79
CA PRO A 240 -20.09 -8.62 6.63
C PRO A 240 -19.10 -7.49 6.99
N ILE A 241 -18.81 -6.57 6.08
CA ILE A 241 -17.94 -5.41 6.32
C ILE A 241 -18.54 -4.49 7.39
N ALA A 242 -19.85 -4.19 7.29
CA ALA A 242 -20.54 -3.36 8.24
C ALA A 242 -20.66 -4.02 9.63
N ALA A 243 -20.93 -5.32 9.69
CA ALA A 243 -20.97 -6.08 10.93
C ALA A 243 -19.64 -6.05 11.68
N ALA A 244 -18.52 -6.12 10.95
CA ALA A 244 -17.18 -6.01 11.49
C ALA A 244 -16.76 -4.56 11.81
N LYS A 245 -17.53 -3.56 11.36
CA LYS A 245 -17.17 -2.14 11.44
C LYS A 245 -15.80 -1.84 10.82
N LEU A 246 -15.43 -2.57 9.76
CA LEU A 246 -14.12 -2.51 9.14
C LEU A 246 -13.91 -1.15 8.44
N PRO A 247 -12.97 -0.30 8.85
CA PRO A 247 -12.73 1.01 8.24
C PRO A 247 -12.41 0.90 6.76
N LEU A 248 -13.08 1.70 5.92
CA LEU A 248 -12.90 1.73 4.48
C LEU A 248 -12.54 3.13 3.99
N TRP A 249 -11.56 3.20 3.08
CA TRP A 249 -11.31 4.38 2.28
C TRP A 249 -11.24 4.02 0.79
N VAL A 250 -12.30 4.31 0.07
CA VAL A 250 -12.51 3.92 -1.33
C VAL A 250 -12.08 5.06 -2.25
N PHE A 251 -11.35 4.74 -3.31
CA PHE A 251 -10.87 5.73 -4.28
C PHE A 251 -11.36 5.39 -5.69
N ALA A 252 -11.85 6.41 -6.40
CA ALA A 252 -12.27 6.31 -7.79
C ALA A 252 -11.70 7.45 -8.63
N GLY A 253 -11.55 7.20 -9.93
CA GLY A 253 -11.35 8.23 -10.94
C GLY A 253 -12.69 8.66 -11.51
N GLY A 254 -13.00 9.96 -11.47
CA GLY A 254 -14.26 10.49 -11.97
C GLY A 254 -14.43 10.33 -13.49
N ARG A 255 -13.31 10.15 -14.20
CA ARG A 255 -13.23 9.98 -15.66
C ARG A 255 -12.69 8.61 -16.07
N ASP A 256 -12.82 7.62 -15.19
CA ASP A 256 -12.34 6.27 -15.45
C ASP A 256 -13.27 5.53 -16.45
N PRO A 257 -12.80 5.24 -17.70
CA PRO A 257 -13.61 4.52 -18.68
C PRO A 257 -13.55 2.99 -18.48
N VAL A 258 -12.60 2.49 -17.67
CA VAL A 258 -12.40 1.06 -17.42
C VAL A 258 -13.23 0.58 -16.24
N VAL A 259 -13.24 1.39 -15.15
CA VAL A 259 -14.01 1.13 -13.93
C VAL A 259 -14.88 2.37 -13.64
N PRO A 260 -16.03 2.51 -14.33
CA PRO A 260 -16.89 3.69 -14.26
C PRO A 260 -17.38 3.99 -12.85
N LEU A 261 -17.33 5.27 -12.47
CA LEU A 261 -17.70 5.78 -11.16
C LEU A 261 -19.08 5.28 -10.66
N ARG A 262 -20.06 5.13 -11.56
CA ARG A 262 -21.43 4.68 -11.22
C ARG A 262 -21.45 3.30 -10.51
N TYR A 263 -20.48 2.43 -10.74
CA TYR A 263 -20.44 1.10 -10.14
C TYR A 263 -19.99 1.08 -8.69
N PHE A 264 -19.43 2.18 -8.17
CA PHE A 264 -19.05 2.28 -6.77
C PHE A 264 -20.25 2.53 -5.84
N TYR A 265 -21.27 3.22 -6.35
CA TYR A 265 -22.39 3.65 -5.52
C TYR A 265 -23.24 2.52 -4.93
N PRO A 266 -23.53 1.40 -5.60
CA PRO A 266 -24.35 0.34 -5.04
C PRO A 266 -23.85 -0.18 -3.70
N VAL A 267 -22.57 -0.53 -3.58
CA VAL A 267 -21.99 -1.00 -2.32
C VAL A 267 -21.88 0.12 -1.27
N LEU A 268 -21.52 1.34 -1.70
CA LEU A 268 -21.41 2.49 -0.79
C LEU A 268 -22.78 2.86 -0.20
N ASN A 269 -23.83 2.92 -1.02
CA ASN A 269 -25.20 3.14 -0.58
C ASN A 269 -25.68 2.05 0.39
N ARG A 270 -25.28 0.79 0.13
CA ARG A 270 -25.62 -0.33 1.03
C ARG A 270 -24.93 -0.24 2.36
N LEU A 271 -23.64 0.15 2.41
CA LEU A 271 -22.90 0.40 3.65
C LEU A 271 -23.53 1.54 4.45
N GLU A 272 -23.90 2.65 3.78
CA GLU A 272 -24.61 3.78 4.40
C GLU A 272 -25.95 3.31 5.01
N ALA A 273 -26.75 2.56 4.26
CA ALA A 273 -28.02 2.02 4.73
C ALA A 273 -27.89 1.06 5.93
N LEU A 274 -26.73 0.39 6.06
CA LEU A 274 -26.40 -0.48 7.20
C LEU A 274 -25.80 0.31 8.38
N GLY A 275 -25.65 1.63 8.27
CA GLY A 275 -25.10 2.48 9.31
C GLY A 275 -23.62 2.25 9.58
N HIS A 276 -22.83 1.90 8.55
CA HIS A 276 -21.40 1.68 8.74
C HIS A 276 -20.70 2.95 9.24
N PRO A 277 -19.91 2.87 10.33
CA PRO A 277 -19.44 4.08 11.04
C PRO A 277 -18.29 4.82 10.35
N GLU A 278 -17.48 4.13 9.51
CA GLU A 278 -16.28 4.71 8.91
C GLU A 278 -16.10 4.26 7.46
N VAL A 279 -16.81 4.92 6.55
CA VAL A 279 -16.61 4.81 5.10
C VAL A 279 -16.19 6.16 4.57
N ARG A 280 -15.03 6.20 3.91
CA ARG A 280 -14.56 7.37 3.15
C ARG A 280 -14.61 7.05 1.67
N PHE A 281 -15.09 7.98 0.88
CA PHE A 281 -15.07 7.87 -0.57
C PHE A 281 -14.44 9.12 -1.16
N THR A 282 -13.35 8.93 -1.91
CA THR A 282 -12.66 10.00 -2.62
C THR A 282 -12.78 9.76 -4.12
N ASN A 283 -13.48 10.65 -4.80
CA ASN A 283 -13.54 10.69 -6.25
C ASN A 283 -12.54 11.75 -6.77
N HIS A 284 -11.53 11.32 -7.49
CA HIS A 284 -10.62 12.22 -8.21
C HIS A 284 -11.24 12.58 -9.56
N GLU A 285 -11.99 13.67 -9.60
CA GLU A 285 -12.82 14.07 -10.74
C GLU A 285 -12.05 14.32 -12.04
N ASP A 286 -10.78 14.65 -11.91
CA ASP A 286 -9.84 14.93 -13.01
C ASP A 286 -9.09 13.71 -13.51
N LEU A 287 -9.18 12.56 -12.82
CA LEU A 287 -8.41 11.35 -13.15
C LEU A 287 -9.25 10.27 -13.80
N GLY A 288 -8.59 9.51 -14.68
CA GLY A 288 -9.08 8.26 -15.25
C GLY A 288 -8.63 7.05 -14.43
N HIS A 289 -8.38 5.92 -15.15
CA HIS A 289 -8.06 4.64 -14.50
C HIS A 289 -6.78 4.68 -13.65
N PHE A 290 -5.79 5.49 -14.01
CA PHE A 290 -4.49 5.58 -13.29
C PHE A 290 -4.53 6.39 -11.98
N THR A 291 -5.70 6.54 -11.38
CA THR A 291 -5.89 7.24 -10.10
C THR A 291 -4.98 6.74 -8.99
N TRP A 292 -4.61 5.46 -9.00
CA TRP A 292 -3.70 4.88 -8.00
C TRP A 292 -2.33 5.56 -7.92
N VAL A 293 -1.86 6.17 -9.02
CA VAL A 293 -0.57 6.88 -9.00
C VAL A 293 -0.63 8.00 -7.98
N ARG A 294 -1.65 8.89 -8.06
CA ARG A 294 -1.83 9.98 -7.11
C ARG A 294 -2.04 9.50 -5.68
N VAL A 295 -2.82 8.43 -5.51
CA VAL A 295 -3.14 7.91 -4.17
C VAL A 295 -1.90 7.36 -3.47
N TYR A 296 -1.08 6.56 -4.16
CA TYR A 296 0.12 5.96 -3.57
C TYR A 296 1.31 6.92 -3.49
N GLU A 297 1.40 7.93 -4.36
CA GLU A 297 2.40 8.99 -4.24
C GLU A 297 2.14 9.90 -3.04
N GLY A 298 0.87 10.02 -2.62
CA GLY A 298 0.45 10.86 -1.49
C GLY A 298 0.84 10.28 -0.13
N GLU A 299 0.69 11.12 0.91
CA GLU A 299 0.93 10.74 2.31
C GLU A 299 -0.35 10.29 3.01
N ASP A 300 -1.52 10.75 2.53
CA ASP A 300 -2.79 10.66 3.25
C ASP A 300 -3.22 9.23 3.52
N LEU A 301 -3.08 8.33 2.54
CA LEU A 301 -3.42 6.92 2.68
C LEU A 301 -2.57 6.25 3.78
N TYR A 302 -1.26 6.47 3.74
CA TYR A 302 -0.34 5.87 4.71
C TYR A 302 -0.58 6.43 6.11
N ALA A 303 -0.77 7.74 6.23
CA ALA A 303 -1.10 8.38 7.51
C ALA A 303 -2.44 7.87 8.08
N TRP A 304 -3.42 7.61 7.21
CA TRP A 304 -4.70 7.02 7.64
C TRP A 304 -4.51 5.58 8.12
N PHE A 305 -3.78 4.73 7.39
CA PHE A 305 -3.50 3.36 7.79
C PHE A 305 -2.72 3.28 9.12
N LEU A 306 -1.77 4.19 9.35
CA LEU A 306 -0.99 4.21 10.60
C LEU A 306 -1.85 4.45 11.85
N ARG A 307 -3.02 5.06 11.71
CA ARG A 307 -3.97 5.30 12.80
C ARG A 307 -4.91 4.13 13.06
N GLN A 308 -4.93 3.13 12.18
CA GLN A 308 -5.87 2.01 12.26
C GLN A 308 -5.28 0.85 13.07
N SER A 309 -6.12 0.27 13.90
CA SER A 309 -5.82 -0.94 14.68
C SER A 309 -7.13 -1.66 14.99
N ARG A 310 -7.11 -2.97 14.90
CA ARG A 310 -8.23 -3.78 15.37
C ARG A 310 -8.30 -3.74 16.90
N ALA A 311 -9.50 -3.85 17.44
CA ALA A 311 -9.77 -3.96 18.85
C ALA A 311 -9.06 -5.15 19.54
#